data_8cb633e357da0cbb4e6da41d45190df3
#
_entry.id   8cb633e357da0cbb4e6da41d45190df3
#
_cell.length_a   1.000
_cell.length_b   1.000
_cell.length_c   1.000
_cell.angle_alpha   90.00
_cell.angle_beta   90.00
_cell.angle_gamma   90.00
#
_symmetry.space_group_name_H-M   'P 1'
#
loop_
_entity.id
_entity.type
_entity.pdbx_description
1 polymer ?
#
loop_
_entity_poly.entity_id
_entity_poly.type
_entity_poly.pdbx_seq_one_letter_code
_entity_poly.pdbx_strand_id
1 'polypeptide(L)'
;MAQEPELYEAYRTAEYYIEDDPPIRFEIDQPHQGLALLLMSFDVEQAVWITAYNPGSQPHSEDDNLTNQMQLLERIETMRLNYFVGHSCDATGDWFEPGYLVLGMDEAVGIELGREFGQKAVVFIQPSGEPKLRRITR
;
A
#
# COMPACT_ATOMS: atom_id res chain seq x y z
N MET A 1 -20.08 3.30 10.96
CA MET A 1 -19.05 3.85 10.08
C MET A 1 -17.97 4.51 10.93
N ALA A 2 -16.70 4.18 10.68
CA ALA A 2 -15.60 4.72 11.45
C ALA A 2 -15.39 6.22 11.17
N GLN A 3 -15.06 6.98 12.21
CA GLN A 3 -14.63 8.37 12.05
C GLN A 3 -13.26 8.40 11.39
N GLU A 4 -12.92 9.50 10.73
CA GLU A 4 -11.61 9.62 10.09
C GLU A 4 -10.43 9.37 11.01
N PRO A 5 -10.38 9.93 12.24
CA PRO A 5 -9.27 9.63 13.15
C PRO A 5 -9.13 8.15 13.46
N GLU A 6 -10.25 7.44 13.65
CA GLU A 6 -10.25 6.00 13.91
C GLU A 6 -9.78 5.23 12.70
N LEU A 7 -10.13 5.70 11.49
CA LEU A 7 -9.75 5.07 10.25
C LEU A 7 -8.23 5.14 10.06
N TYR A 8 -7.63 6.32 10.27
CA TYR A 8 -6.18 6.46 10.12
C TYR A 8 -5.42 5.70 11.19
N GLU A 9 -5.99 5.58 12.39
CA GLU A 9 -5.41 4.74 13.43
C GLU A 9 -5.43 3.26 13.00
N ALA A 10 -6.51 2.83 12.37
CA ALA A 10 -6.61 1.47 11.84
C ALA A 10 -5.52 1.22 10.79
N TYR A 11 -5.27 2.16 9.90
CA TYR A 11 -4.19 2.04 8.91
C TYR A 11 -2.83 1.97 9.60
N ARG A 12 -2.62 2.82 10.61
CA ARG A 12 -1.33 2.90 11.31
C ARG A 12 -1.00 1.64 12.08
N THR A 13 -2.01 0.96 12.60
CA THR A 13 -1.82 -0.25 13.41
C THR A 13 -1.97 -1.53 12.60
N ALA A 14 -2.27 -1.44 11.31
CA ALA A 14 -2.39 -2.60 10.45
C ALA A 14 -1.03 -3.28 10.22
N GLU A 15 -1.08 -4.53 9.85
CA GLU A 15 0.09 -5.31 9.45
C GLU A 15 0.09 -5.44 7.93
N TYR A 16 1.25 -5.28 7.32
CA TYR A 16 1.44 -5.34 5.88
C TYR A 16 2.38 -6.49 5.54
N TYR A 17 1.98 -7.31 4.58
CA TYR A 17 2.74 -8.49 4.17
C TYR A 17 3.05 -8.41 2.68
N ILE A 18 4.31 -8.61 2.35
CA ILE A 18 4.77 -8.64 0.96
C ILE A 18 5.10 -10.09 0.62
N GLU A 19 4.58 -10.58 -0.51
CA GLU A 19 4.86 -11.91 -0.99
C GLU A 19 6.26 -11.95 -1.61
N ASP A 20 7.23 -12.33 -0.83
CA ASP A 20 8.61 -12.53 -1.24
C ASP A 20 9.09 -13.83 -0.57
N ASP A 21 10.29 -14.24 -0.84
CA ASP A 21 10.87 -15.45 -0.26
C ASP A 21 12.20 -15.09 0.43
N PRO A 22 12.22 -14.96 1.76
CA PRO A 22 11.07 -15.09 2.68
C PRO A 22 10.12 -13.89 2.63
N PRO A 23 8.86 -14.07 3.11
CA PRO A 23 7.90 -12.97 3.14
C PRO A 23 8.37 -11.82 4.03
N ILE A 24 8.00 -10.60 3.65
CA ILE A 24 8.32 -9.41 4.43
C ILE A 24 7.05 -8.92 5.11
N ARG A 25 7.12 -8.76 6.44
CA ARG A 25 6.04 -8.15 7.21
C ARG A 25 6.52 -6.81 7.73
N PHE A 26 5.74 -5.75 7.52
CA PHE A 26 6.12 -4.43 8.02
C PHE A 26 4.93 -3.71 8.66
N GLU A 27 5.24 -2.69 9.45
CA GLU A 27 4.27 -1.86 10.14
C GLU A 27 4.63 -0.39 9.93
N ILE A 28 3.62 0.47 9.97
CA ILE A 28 3.81 1.92 9.82
C ILE A 28 4.70 2.46 10.95
N ASP A 29 5.58 3.38 10.62
CA ASP A 29 6.49 4.07 11.55
C ASP A 29 7.54 3.15 12.19
N GLN A 30 7.71 1.94 11.68
CA GLN A 30 8.72 1.02 12.16
C GLN A 30 9.77 0.80 11.07
N PRO A 31 11.01 1.26 11.24
CA PRO A 31 12.05 0.98 10.26
C PRO A 31 12.20 -0.52 10.05
N HIS A 32 12.36 -0.91 8.78
CA HIS A 32 12.44 -2.32 8.43
C HIS A 32 13.64 -2.58 7.54
N GLN A 33 14.61 -3.29 8.06
CA GLN A 33 15.85 -3.56 7.33
C GLN A 33 15.60 -4.34 6.04
N GLY A 34 14.66 -5.29 6.08
CA GLY A 34 14.32 -6.07 4.89
C GLY A 34 13.78 -5.21 3.76
N LEU A 35 12.97 -4.20 4.08
CA LEU A 35 12.48 -3.25 3.07
C LEU A 35 13.64 -2.42 2.52
N ALA A 36 14.53 -1.92 3.38
CA ALA A 36 15.67 -1.14 2.93
C ALA A 36 16.55 -1.97 1.98
N LEU A 37 16.80 -3.24 2.32
CA LEU A 37 17.57 -4.13 1.47
C LEU A 37 16.88 -4.42 0.15
N LEU A 38 15.54 -4.56 0.17
CA LEU A 38 14.76 -4.77 -1.03
C LEU A 38 14.90 -3.59 -1.98
N LEU A 39 14.80 -2.36 -1.47
CA LEU A 39 14.99 -1.16 -2.28
C LEU A 39 16.39 -1.15 -2.91
N MET A 40 17.41 -1.46 -2.12
CA MET A 40 18.78 -1.51 -2.62
C MET A 40 18.95 -2.56 -3.71
N SER A 41 18.34 -3.72 -3.54
CA SER A 41 18.50 -4.82 -4.50
C SER A 41 17.86 -4.52 -5.85
N PHE A 42 16.88 -3.60 -5.90
CA PHE A 42 16.27 -3.15 -7.14
C PHE A 42 16.80 -1.79 -7.61
N ASP A 43 17.82 -1.29 -6.92
CA ASP A 43 18.45 -0.01 -7.27
C ASP A 43 17.46 1.15 -7.30
N VAL A 44 16.57 1.18 -6.30
CA VAL A 44 15.60 2.26 -6.13
C VAL A 44 15.74 2.83 -4.73
N GLU A 45 15.25 4.06 -4.53
CA GLU A 45 15.39 4.76 -3.24
C GLU A 45 14.10 4.78 -2.44
N GLN A 46 12.99 4.34 -3.02
CA GLN A 46 11.68 4.49 -2.39
C GLN A 46 10.69 3.51 -2.98
N ALA A 47 9.54 3.38 -2.32
CA ALA A 47 8.44 2.56 -2.81
C ALA A 47 7.12 3.07 -2.25
N VAL A 48 6.01 2.64 -2.83
CA VAL A 48 4.67 2.98 -2.35
C VAL A 48 3.87 1.69 -2.24
N TRP A 49 3.22 1.51 -1.08
CA TRP A 49 2.21 0.48 -0.91
C TRP A 49 0.85 1.09 -1.24
N ILE A 50 0.13 0.47 -2.16
CA ILE A 50 -1.14 0.99 -2.67
C ILE A 50 -2.12 -0.14 -2.94
N THR A 51 -3.40 0.13 -2.73
CA THR A 51 -4.48 -0.79 -3.04
C THR A 51 -5.60 -0.03 -3.75
N ALA A 52 -6.46 -0.73 -4.47
CA ALA A 52 -7.68 -0.18 -5.02
C ALA A 52 -8.92 -0.84 -4.40
N TYR A 53 -8.73 -1.65 -3.36
CA TYR A 53 -9.83 -2.29 -2.64
C TYR A 53 -10.62 -1.28 -1.81
N ASN A 54 -11.92 -1.51 -1.72
CA ASN A 54 -12.84 -0.76 -0.84
C ASN A 54 -12.64 0.75 -0.91
N PRO A 55 -12.86 1.39 -2.09
CA PRO A 55 -12.70 2.84 -2.20
C PRO A 55 -13.47 3.58 -1.12
N GLY A 56 -12.85 4.63 -0.57
CA GLY A 56 -13.42 5.39 0.54
C GLY A 56 -13.45 4.64 1.86
N SER A 57 -12.78 3.49 1.94
CA SER A 57 -12.80 2.58 3.10
C SER A 57 -14.20 2.11 3.42
N GLN A 58 -15.04 2.00 2.40
CA GLN A 58 -16.39 1.45 2.49
C GLN A 58 -16.40 0.06 1.86
N PRO A 59 -17.10 -0.91 2.46
CA PRO A 59 -17.18 -2.24 1.86
C PRO A 59 -17.77 -2.17 0.45
N HIS A 60 -17.10 -2.82 -0.50
CA HIS A 60 -17.55 -2.96 -1.88
C HIS A 60 -17.66 -4.45 -2.19
N SER A 61 -18.37 -4.80 -3.25
CA SER A 61 -18.46 -6.20 -3.67
C SER A 61 -17.08 -6.70 -4.09
N GLU A 62 -16.89 -8.02 -3.99
CA GLU A 62 -15.62 -8.64 -4.42
C GLU A 62 -15.39 -8.39 -5.91
N ASP A 63 -16.43 -8.44 -6.73
CA ASP A 63 -16.31 -8.17 -8.16
C ASP A 63 -15.83 -6.75 -8.43
N ASP A 64 -16.38 -5.76 -7.72
CA ASP A 64 -15.95 -4.37 -7.87
C ASP A 64 -14.52 -4.20 -7.40
N ASN A 65 -14.16 -4.83 -6.29
CA ASN A 65 -12.79 -4.75 -5.76
C ASN A 65 -11.79 -5.37 -6.73
N LEU A 66 -12.10 -6.52 -7.29
CA LEU A 66 -11.21 -7.16 -8.27
C LEU A 66 -11.05 -6.31 -9.53
N THR A 67 -12.14 -5.73 -10.01
CA THR A 67 -12.10 -4.85 -11.20
C THR A 67 -11.19 -3.65 -10.94
N ASN A 68 -11.36 -2.99 -9.79
CA ASN A 68 -10.55 -1.84 -9.43
C ASN A 68 -9.07 -2.23 -9.26
N GLN A 69 -8.82 -3.38 -8.65
CA GLN A 69 -7.44 -3.85 -8.42
C GLN A 69 -6.75 -4.17 -9.75
N MET A 70 -7.47 -4.77 -10.69
CA MET A 70 -6.93 -5.05 -12.03
C MET A 70 -6.59 -3.75 -12.77
N GLN A 71 -7.45 -2.73 -12.66
CA GLN A 71 -7.19 -1.44 -13.28
C GLN A 71 -5.97 -0.76 -12.66
N LEU A 72 -5.81 -0.87 -11.33
CA LEU A 72 -4.63 -0.36 -10.66
C LEU A 72 -3.37 -1.07 -11.17
N LEU A 73 -3.41 -2.38 -11.30
CA LEU A 73 -2.28 -3.14 -11.81
C LEU A 73 -1.89 -2.70 -13.22
N GLU A 74 -2.87 -2.47 -14.09
CA GLU A 74 -2.62 -1.98 -15.45
C GLU A 74 -1.89 -0.63 -15.42
N ARG A 75 -2.28 0.26 -14.52
CA ARG A 75 -1.61 1.56 -14.37
C ARG A 75 -0.18 1.39 -13.92
N ILE A 76 0.06 0.49 -12.95
CA ILE A 76 1.41 0.21 -12.45
C ILE A 76 2.28 -0.37 -13.56
N GLU A 77 1.76 -1.33 -14.31
CA GLU A 77 2.50 -1.95 -15.41
C GLU A 77 2.82 -0.97 -16.53
N THR A 78 1.91 -0.05 -16.81
CA THR A 78 2.15 1.00 -17.81
C THR A 78 3.31 1.90 -17.39
N MET A 79 3.52 2.11 -16.11
CA MET A 79 4.64 2.90 -15.59
C MET A 79 5.97 2.15 -15.65
N ARG A 80 5.93 0.84 -15.93
CA ARG A 80 7.12 -0.04 -16.04
C ARG A 80 7.93 -0.09 -14.75
N LEU A 81 7.24 -0.03 -13.61
CA LEU A 81 7.87 -0.18 -12.31
C LEU A 81 7.74 -1.62 -11.83
N ASN A 82 8.74 -2.10 -11.12
CA ASN A 82 8.68 -3.40 -10.47
C ASN A 82 7.73 -3.33 -9.29
N TYR A 83 7.03 -4.41 -9.02
CA TYR A 83 6.10 -4.46 -7.90
C TYR A 83 6.05 -5.85 -7.28
N PHE A 84 5.62 -5.89 -6.02
CA PHE A 84 5.33 -7.13 -5.31
C PHE A 84 3.88 -7.15 -4.91
N VAL A 85 3.25 -8.30 -5.00
CA VAL A 85 1.90 -8.51 -4.48
C VAL A 85 1.97 -8.71 -2.98
N GLY A 86 0.97 -8.26 -2.28
CA GLY A 86 0.89 -8.45 -0.84
C GLY A 86 -0.52 -8.19 -0.34
N HIS A 87 -0.63 -8.04 0.98
CA HIS A 87 -1.92 -7.70 1.59
C HIS A 87 -1.69 -6.96 2.90
N SER A 88 -2.73 -6.27 3.35
CA SER A 88 -2.77 -5.69 4.69
C SER A 88 -3.90 -6.34 5.47
N CYS A 89 -3.76 -6.38 6.79
CA CYS A 89 -4.79 -6.92 7.67
C CYS A 89 -4.68 -6.29 9.05
N ASP A 90 -5.74 -6.39 9.83
CA ASP A 90 -5.71 -5.98 11.22
C ASP A 90 -5.35 -7.18 12.12
N ALA A 91 -5.12 -6.89 13.40
CA ALA A 91 -4.71 -7.91 14.35
C ALA A 91 -5.79 -8.97 14.59
N THR A 92 -7.06 -8.63 14.36
CA THR A 92 -8.18 -9.55 14.57
C THR A 92 -8.49 -10.40 13.37
N GLY A 93 -7.95 -10.03 12.18
CA GLY A 93 -8.25 -10.72 10.94
C GLY A 93 -9.59 -10.34 10.31
N ASP A 94 -10.30 -9.36 10.88
CA ASP A 94 -11.59 -8.92 10.34
C ASP A 94 -11.42 -8.08 9.08
N TRP A 95 -10.24 -7.54 8.86
CA TRP A 95 -9.92 -6.71 7.72
C TRP A 95 -8.76 -7.32 6.94
N PHE A 96 -8.96 -7.50 5.66
CA PHE A 96 -7.94 -8.06 4.76
C PHE A 96 -8.09 -7.40 3.40
N GLU A 97 -7.02 -6.77 2.91
CA GLU A 97 -7.01 -6.13 1.61
C GLU A 97 -5.74 -6.46 0.83
N PRO A 98 -5.87 -7.05 -0.36
CA PRO A 98 -4.73 -7.18 -1.28
C PRO A 98 -4.22 -5.83 -1.73
N GLY A 99 -2.94 -5.74 -2.00
CA GLY A 99 -2.31 -4.51 -2.46
C GLY A 99 -1.00 -4.80 -3.18
N TYR A 100 -0.33 -3.72 -3.57
CA TYR A 100 0.95 -3.81 -4.27
C TYR A 100 1.99 -2.92 -3.61
N LEU A 101 3.20 -3.45 -3.46
CA LEU A 101 4.36 -2.63 -3.15
C LEU A 101 5.04 -2.28 -4.47
N VAL A 102 5.01 -1.01 -4.85
CA VAL A 102 5.53 -0.55 -6.15
C VAL A 102 6.88 0.10 -5.93
N LEU A 103 7.92 -0.56 -6.42
CA LEU A 103 9.30 -0.13 -6.20
C LEU A 103 9.64 1.05 -7.10
N GLY A 104 10.25 2.06 -6.51
CA GLY A 104 10.66 3.25 -7.27
C GLY A 104 9.56 4.26 -7.53
N MET A 105 8.32 4.00 -7.09
CA MET A 105 7.23 4.96 -7.27
C MET A 105 7.47 6.18 -6.38
N ASP A 106 7.33 7.35 -6.98
CA ASP A 106 7.43 8.62 -6.28
C ASP A 106 6.23 8.83 -5.37
N GLU A 107 6.45 9.50 -4.24
CA GLU A 107 5.38 9.78 -3.26
C GLU A 107 4.21 10.52 -3.91
N ALA A 108 4.49 11.58 -4.69
CA ALA A 108 3.44 12.36 -5.34
C ALA A 108 2.65 11.52 -6.34
N VAL A 109 3.31 10.65 -7.09
CA VAL A 109 2.66 9.75 -8.03
C VAL A 109 1.77 8.76 -7.30
N GLY A 110 2.27 8.21 -6.18
CA GLY A 110 1.49 7.28 -5.36
C GLY A 110 0.24 7.93 -4.80
N ILE A 111 0.33 9.17 -4.32
CA ILE A 111 -0.82 9.91 -3.79
C ILE A 111 -1.85 10.17 -4.90
N GLU A 112 -1.40 10.61 -6.09
CA GLU A 112 -2.31 10.84 -7.21
C GLU A 112 -3.00 9.55 -7.67
N LEU A 113 -2.25 8.47 -7.75
CA LEU A 113 -2.81 7.18 -8.14
C LEU A 113 -3.80 6.68 -7.08
N GLY A 114 -3.49 6.84 -5.81
CA GLY A 114 -4.41 6.51 -4.73
C GLY A 114 -5.69 7.33 -4.82
N ARG A 115 -5.58 8.62 -5.12
CA ARG A 115 -6.75 9.49 -5.29
C ARG A 115 -7.62 9.00 -6.45
N GLU A 116 -7.01 8.60 -7.56
CA GLU A 116 -7.72 8.09 -8.73
C GLU A 116 -8.56 6.86 -8.35
N PHE A 117 -8.07 6.02 -7.47
CA PHE A 117 -8.76 4.80 -7.04
C PHE A 117 -9.53 4.96 -5.73
N GLY A 118 -9.80 6.20 -5.33
CA GLY A 118 -10.67 6.48 -4.19
C GLY A 118 -10.10 6.12 -2.83
N GLN A 119 -8.80 5.98 -2.73
CA GLN A 119 -8.16 5.63 -1.47
C GLN A 119 -8.02 6.87 -0.57
N LYS A 120 -8.03 6.65 0.73
CA LYS A 120 -7.86 7.73 1.72
C LYS A 120 -6.41 7.90 2.15
N ALA A 121 -5.57 6.92 1.87
CA ALA A 121 -4.15 6.96 2.20
C ALA A 121 -3.37 5.96 1.35
N VAL A 122 -2.07 6.20 1.25
CA VAL A 122 -1.10 5.23 0.75
C VAL A 122 0.03 5.15 1.78
N VAL A 123 0.89 4.15 1.65
CA VAL A 123 2.07 4.02 2.51
C VAL A 123 3.30 4.31 1.67
N PHE A 124 4.08 5.29 2.10
CA PHE A 124 5.33 5.66 1.44
C PHE A 124 6.50 5.02 2.17
N ILE A 125 7.32 4.26 1.45
CA ILE A 125 8.50 3.61 2.03
C ILE A 125 9.70 4.51 1.74
N GLN A 126 10.29 5.05 2.81
CA GLN A 126 11.46 5.94 2.72
C GLN A 126 12.71 5.12 2.43
N PRO A 127 13.80 5.78 1.97
CA PRO A 127 15.06 5.07 1.68
C PRO A 127 15.58 4.24 2.84
N SER A 128 15.32 4.65 4.07
CA SER A 128 15.71 3.91 5.27
C SER A 128 14.92 2.61 5.47
N GLY A 129 13.86 2.39 4.68
CA GLY A 129 12.95 1.29 4.87
C GLY A 129 11.84 1.58 5.87
N GLU A 130 11.71 2.82 6.31
CA GLU A 130 10.66 3.18 7.26
C GLU A 130 9.37 3.53 6.51
N PRO A 131 8.27 2.76 6.75
CA PRO A 131 6.98 3.05 6.12
C PRO A 131 6.30 4.25 6.80
N LYS A 132 5.77 5.16 5.97
CA LYS A 132 5.06 6.34 6.46
C LYS A 132 3.68 6.41 5.83
N LEU A 133 2.67 6.58 6.67
CA LEU A 133 1.30 6.77 6.18
C LEU A 133 1.16 8.17 5.58
N ARG A 134 0.65 8.23 4.35
CA ARG A 134 0.40 9.50 3.66
C ARG A 134 -1.08 9.63 3.37
N ARG A 135 -1.72 10.62 3.99
CA ARG A 135 -3.14 10.88 3.78
C ARG A 135 -3.35 11.47 2.38
N ILE A 136 -4.46 11.07 1.77
CA ILE A 136 -4.86 11.63 0.48
C ILE A 136 -5.97 12.63 0.77
N THR A 137 -5.69 13.90 0.52
CA THR A 137 -6.66 14.98 0.71
C THR A 137 -7.18 15.44 -0.65
N ARG A 138 -8.38 15.99 -0.65
CA ARG A 138 -8.99 16.52 -1.87
C ARG A 138 -8.51 17.94 -2.16
#